data_42f41f31fcb3f265708a1c95e1c1951b
#
_entry.id   42f41f31fcb3f265708a1c95e1c1951b
#
_cell.length_a   1.000
_cell.length_b   1.000
_cell.length_c   1.000
_cell.angle_alpha   90.00
_cell.angle_beta   90.00
_cell.angle_gamma   90.00
#
_symmetry.space_group_name_H-M   'P 1'
#
loop_
_entity.id
_entity.type
_entity.pdbx_description
1 polymer ?
#
loop_
_entity_poly.entity_id
_entity_poly.type
_entity_poly.pdbx_seq_one_letter_code
_entity_poly.pdbx_strand_id
1 'polypeptide(L)'
;MLDACLNPELAAEITCQPVRRHGVDAAVFFSDIMIPLALAGVEVTITAGVGPVFEQPVNSVTEVNRLVERRILDASAVEKAVALAVAELGEDTPVIGFAGAPFTLAAYLVEGRGSRDHLGARAFMHAEPAAWDRLLSWCADLSGEFLRIQVAAGARAVQLFDSWVGTLCLADYTTRVAPYSRRALESVSVPRIHFGTGTVHLLEAMAECGSEAIGIDHRIPLDEAARRLPGKVLQGNIDPARLAAGWENLAAHTRDVVERGRSAPAHVVNLGHGVPPETDPAVLTDLVTLVHEL
;
A
#
# COMPACT_ATOMS: atom_id res chain seq x y z
N MET A 1 -9.20 -6.95 14.21
CA MET A 1 -8.31 -6.02 13.46
C MET A 1 -9.03 -4.74 13.04
N LEU A 2 -10.15 -4.79 12.33
CA LEU A 2 -10.90 -3.59 11.93
C LEU A 2 -11.27 -2.70 13.14
N ASP A 3 -11.74 -3.29 14.25
CA ASP A 3 -12.05 -2.55 15.47
C ASP A 3 -10.83 -1.81 16.04
N ALA A 4 -9.63 -2.39 15.92
CA ALA A 4 -8.40 -1.72 16.35
C ALA A 4 -8.05 -0.53 15.44
N CYS A 5 -8.28 -0.64 14.12
CA CYS A 5 -8.09 0.46 13.18
C CYS A 5 -9.09 1.60 13.39
N LEU A 6 -10.28 1.29 13.91
CA LEU A 6 -11.35 2.25 14.22
C LEU A 6 -11.35 2.72 15.68
N ASN A 7 -10.38 2.30 16.48
CA ASN A 7 -10.11 2.86 17.80
C ASN A 7 -8.97 3.88 17.69
N PRO A 8 -9.24 5.19 17.80
CA PRO A 8 -8.26 6.23 17.51
C PRO A 8 -6.99 6.15 18.36
N GLU A 9 -7.15 5.93 19.66
CA GLU A 9 -6.04 5.87 20.61
C GLU A 9 -5.16 4.64 20.35
N LEU A 10 -5.78 3.48 20.08
CA LEU A 10 -5.06 2.26 19.79
C LEU A 10 -4.35 2.32 18.43
N ALA A 11 -5.00 2.84 17.40
CA ALA A 11 -4.39 2.99 16.08
C ALA A 11 -3.20 3.96 16.10
N ALA A 12 -3.31 5.07 16.82
CA ALA A 12 -2.20 6.00 17.02
C ALA A 12 -1.04 5.35 17.78
N GLU A 13 -1.31 4.65 18.88
CA GLU A 13 -0.31 3.93 19.67
C GLU A 13 0.47 2.93 18.80
N ILE A 14 -0.24 2.09 18.02
CA ILE A 14 0.41 1.09 17.14
C ILE A 14 1.21 1.78 16.04
N THR A 15 0.74 2.92 15.52
CA THR A 15 1.46 3.72 14.52
C THR A 15 2.80 4.24 15.07
N CYS A 16 2.83 4.71 16.32
CA CYS A 16 4.01 5.31 16.93
C CYS A 16 5.03 4.25 17.45
N GLN A 17 4.59 3.03 17.74
CA GLN A 17 5.45 1.99 18.31
C GLN A 17 6.71 1.69 17.50
N PRO A 18 6.69 1.52 16.16
CA PRO A 18 7.90 1.27 15.37
C PRO A 18 8.92 2.41 15.47
N VAL A 19 8.47 3.66 15.52
CA VAL A 19 9.35 4.82 15.68
C VAL A 19 10.03 4.77 17.05
N ARG A 20 9.26 4.63 18.13
CA ARG A 20 9.80 4.58 19.49
C ARG A 20 10.73 3.38 19.72
N ARG A 21 10.40 2.25 19.11
CA ARG A 21 11.14 1.00 19.33
C ARG A 21 12.38 0.86 18.46
N HIS A 22 12.27 1.24 17.20
CA HIS A 22 13.31 0.95 16.19
C HIS A 22 14.00 2.21 15.67
N GLY A 23 13.45 3.41 15.94
CA GLY A 23 14.02 4.68 15.46
C GLY A 23 13.87 4.89 13.96
N VAL A 24 12.81 4.35 13.34
CA VAL A 24 12.55 4.56 11.91
C VAL A 24 12.20 6.03 11.63
N ASP A 25 12.55 6.53 10.43
CA ASP A 25 12.44 7.94 10.05
C ASP A 25 11.03 8.38 9.64
N ALA A 26 10.11 7.43 9.43
CA ALA A 26 8.71 7.71 9.11
C ALA A 26 7.80 6.63 9.68
N ALA A 27 6.58 6.99 10.04
CA ALA A 27 5.56 6.07 10.51
C ALA A 27 4.51 5.82 9.41
N VAL A 28 4.34 4.59 8.97
CA VAL A 28 3.16 4.22 8.18
C VAL A 28 1.98 4.09 9.13
N PHE A 29 0.91 4.82 8.85
CA PHE A 29 -0.29 4.81 9.67
C PHE A 29 -0.84 3.38 9.83
N PHE A 30 -1.13 2.97 11.06
CA PHE A 30 -1.73 1.65 11.31
C PHE A 30 -3.20 1.65 10.92
N SER A 31 -3.51 0.97 9.85
CA SER A 31 -4.85 0.78 9.31
C SER A 31 -4.91 -0.51 8.48
N ASP A 32 -6.01 -0.74 7.79
CA ASP A 32 -6.17 -1.81 6.80
C ASP A 32 -6.74 -1.21 5.51
N ILE A 33 -6.34 -1.74 4.35
CA ILE A 33 -6.87 -1.31 3.05
C ILE A 33 -8.38 -1.56 2.90
N MET A 34 -8.97 -2.38 3.78
CA MET A 34 -10.41 -2.64 3.84
C MET A 34 -11.19 -1.57 4.61
N ILE A 35 -10.54 -0.71 5.40
CA ILE A 35 -11.22 0.30 6.22
C ILE A 35 -12.12 1.22 5.39
N PRO A 36 -11.70 1.79 4.24
CA PRO A 36 -12.59 2.62 3.45
C PRO A 36 -13.83 1.86 2.94
N LEU A 37 -13.70 0.55 2.64
CA LEU A 37 -14.83 -0.29 2.27
C LEU A 37 -15.80 -0.46 3.45
N ALA A 38 -15.29 -0.76 4.64
CA ALA A 38 -16.10 -0.89 5.85
C ALA A 38 -16.82 0.42 6.19
N LEU A 39 -16.13 1.58 6.08
CA LEU A 39 -16.71 2.91 6.30
C LEU A 39 -17.79 3.26 5.25
N ALA A 40 -17.72 2.68 4.05
CA ALA A 40 -18.76 2.76 3.04
C ALA A 40 -19.89 1.74 3.25
N GLY A 41 -19.89 1.02 4.37
CA GLY A 41 -20.93 0.05 4.73
C GLY A 41 -20.83 -1.28 3.98
N VAL A 42 -19.63 -1.63 3.46
CA VAL A 42 -19.37 -2.98 2.91
C VAL A 42 -19.02 -3.91 4.06
N GLU A 43 -19.76 -5.02 4.17
CA GLU A 43 -19.50 -6.05 5.17
C GLU A 43 -18.24 -6.82 4.81
N VAL A 44 -17.19 -6.67 5.63
CA VAL A 44 -15.92 -7.37 5.49
C VAL A 44 -15.44 -7.85 6.86
N THR A 45 -14.92 -9.07 6.90
CA THR A 45 -14.29 -9.64 8.10
C THR A 45 -12.82 -9.96 7.83
N ILE A 46 -11.96 -9.76 8.82
CA ILE A 46 -10.54 -10.16 8.74
C ILE A 46 -10.39 -11.49 9.49
N THR A 47 -10.19 -12.56 8.74
CA THR A 47 -10.03 -13.91 9.30
C THR A 47 -8.54 -14.23 9.44
N ALA A 48 -8.13 -14.64 10.65
CA ALA A 48 -6.74 -15.00 10.92
C ALA A 48 -6.24 -16.10 9.96
N GLY A 49 -5.10 -15.90 9.33
CA GLY A 49 -4.49 -16.82 8.36
C GLY A 49 -5.16 -16.85 6.96
N VAL A 50 -6.25 -16.13 6.77
CA VAL A 50 -6.97 -16.03 5.48
C VAL A 50 -6.91 -14.61 4.92
N GLY A 51 -7.00 -13.61 5.79
CA GLY A 51 -7.13 -12.19 5.42
C GLY A 51 -8.58 -11.72 5.30
N PRO A 52 -8.83 -10.67 4.49
CA PRO A 52 -10.16 -10.14 4.25
C PRO A 52 -11.09 -11.17 3.57
N VAL A 53 -12.32 -11.26 4.10
CA VAL A 53 -13.39 -12.13 3.56
C VAL A 53 -14.67 -11.31 3.42
N PHE A 54 -15.30 -11.39 2.26
CA PHE A 54 -16.57 -10.79 1.93
C PHE A 54 -17.60 -11.91 1.75
N GLU A 55 -18.66 -11.91 2.56
CA GLU A 55 -19.73 -12.93 2.47
C GLU A 55 -20.50 -12.83 1.15
N GLN A 56 -20.57 -11.62 0.58
CA GLN A 56 -21.24 -11.33 -0.67
C GLN A 56 -20.25 -10.76 -1.70
N PRO A 57 -19.61 -11.61 -2.51
CA PRO A 57 -18.73 -11.15 -3.60
C PRO A 57 -19.49 -10.29 -4.62
N VAL A 58 -18.81 -9.28 -5.17
CA VAL A 58 -19.36 -8.34 -6.15
C VAL A 58 -18.94 -8.78 -7.56
N ASN A 59 -19.62 -9.80 -8.10
CA ASN A 59 -19.24 -10.45 -9.36
C ASN A 59 -20.33 -10.41 -10.45
N SER A 60 -21.30 -9.50 -10.30
CA SER A 60 -22.31 -9.24 -11.32
C SER A 60 -22.54 -7.74 -11.53
N VAL A 61 -23.05 -7.39 -12.72
CA VAL A 61 -23.44 -6.00 -13.05
C VAL A 61 -24.40 -5.40 -12.03
N THR A 62 -25.34 -6.20 -11.55
CA THR A 62 -26.35 -5.75 -10.57
C THR A 62 -25.70 -5.42 -9.22
N GLU A 63 -24.77 -6.25 -8.75
CA GLU A 63 -24.05 -6.03 -7.50
C GLU A 63 -23.14 -4.81 -7.58
N VAL A 64 -22.42 -4.64 -8.69
CA VAL A 64 -21.63 -3.43 -8.93
C VAL A 64 -22.51 -2.19 -8.87
N ASN A 65 -23.66 -2.18 -9.54
CA ASN A 65 -24.58 -1.03 -9.54
C ASN A 65 -25.08 -0.66 -8.14
N ARG A 66 -25.28 -1.64 -7.25
CA ARG A 66 -25.65 -1.41 -5.85
C ARG A 66 -24.49 -0.90 -5.02
N LEU A 67 -23.30 -1.44 -5.27
CA LEU A 67 -22.10 -1.09 -4.52
C LEU A 67 -21.67 0.36 -4.77
N VAL A 68 -21.64 0.80 -6.03
CA VAL A 68 -21.12 2.12 -6.42
C VAL A 68 -21.95 3.32 -5.93
N GLU A 69 -23.11 3.07 -5.36
CA GLU A 69 -23.93 4.09 -4.69
C GLU A 69 -23.46 4.39 -3.26
N ARG A 70 -22.62 3.52 -2.68
CA ARG A 70 -22.13 3.67 -1.31
C ARG A 70 -21.02 4.72 -1.23
N ARG A 71 -20.91 5.37 -0.06
CA ARG A 71 -19.91 6.40 0.25
C ARG A 71 -19.39 6.20 1.67
N ILE A 72 -18.24 6.76 2.00
CA ILE A 72 -17.78 6.86 3.38
C ILE A 72 -18.81 7.72 4.15
N LEU A 73 -19.32 7.17 5.24
CA LEU A 73 -20.34 7.82 6.05
C LEU A 73 -19.74 8.62 7.21
N ASP A 74 -18.72 8.05 7.86
CA ASP A 74 -18.02 8.66 9.00
C ASP A 74 -16.59 8.13 9.05
N ALA A 75 -15.62 9.02 9.01
CA ALA A 75 -14.19 8.72 9.11
C ALA A 75 -13.53 9.36 10.35
N SER A 76 -14.32 9.90 11.27
CA SER A 76 -13.84 10.65 12.44
C SER A 76 -12.83 9.88 13.30
N ALA A 77 -12.98 8.56 13.39
CA ALA A 77 -12.05 7.69 14.10
C ALA A 77 -10.66 7.68 13.43
N VAL A 78 -10.61 7.60 12.10
CA VAL A 78 -9.37 7.63 11.31
C VAL A 78 -8.72 9.02 11.40
N GLU A 79 -9.49 10.09 11.23
CA GLU A 79 -9.00 11.47 11.38
C GLU A 79 -8.35 11.69 12.75
N LYS A 80 -9.04 11.28 13.82
CA LYS A 80 -8.53 11.40 15.19
C LYS A 80 -7.27 10.56 15.40
N ALA A 81 -7.21 9.31 14.88
CA ALA A 81 -6.06 8.45 15.01
C ALA A 81 -4.81 9.04 14.34
N VAL A 82 -4.96 9.54 13.10
CA VAL A 82 -3.85 10.21 12.39
C VAL A 82 -3.39 11.45 13.13
N ALA A 83 -4.34 12.31 13.56
CA ALA A 83 -4.00 13.53 14.30
C ALA A 83 -3.25 13.24 15.62
N LEU A 84 -3.65 12.19 16.35
CA LEU A 84 -2.96 11.76 17.57
C LEU A 84 -1.52 11.28 17.26
N ALA A 85 -1.34 10.47 16.23
CA ALA A 85 -0.02 9.99 15.82
C ALA A 85 0.89 11.15 15.38
N VAL A 86 0.37 12.09 14.58
CA VAL A 86 1.10 13.30 14.16
C VAL A 86 1.49 14.16 15.36
N ALA A 87 0.58 14.36 16.32
CA ALA A 87 0.85 15.15 17.51
C ALA A 87 1.95 14.53 18.40
N GLU A 88 1.99 13.18 18.49
CA GLU A 88 2.98 12.45 19.27
C GLU A 88 4.37 12.45 18.59
N LEU A 89 4.41 12.22 17.28
CA LEU A 89 5.67 12.08 16.53
C LEU A 89 6.32 13.43 16.18
N GLY A 90 5.54 14.50 16.17
CA GLY A 90 6.03 15.85 15.88
C GLY A 90 6.41 16.07 14.41
N GLU A 91 7.25 17.08 14.17
CA GLU A 91 7.62 17.48 12.79
C GLU A 91 8.73 16.63 12.18
N ASP A 92 9.57 16.00 13.00
CA ASP A 92 10.77 15.27 12.57
C ASP A 92 10.45 13.89 11.98
N THR A 93 9.35 13.25 12.42
CA THR A 93 8.94 11.93 11.95
C THR A 93 7.57 11.99 11.25
N PRO A 94 7.54 12.07 9.92
CA PRO A 94 6.29 12.19 9.19
C PRO A 94 5.44 10.92 9.27
N VAL A 95 4.12 11.10 9.35
CA VAL A 95 3.15 10.03 9.16
C VAL A 95 2.88 9.87 7.66
N ILE A 96 3.00 8.65 7.18
CA ILE A 96 2.64 8.23 5.82
C ILE A 96 1.26 7.60 5.88
N GLY A 97 0.26 8.28 5.30
CA GLY A 97 -1.06 7.69 5.08
C GLY A 97 -1.04 6.66 3.96
N PHE A 98 -2.08 5.84 3.85
CA PHE A 98 -2.17 4.90 2.74
C PHE A 98 -3.60 4.50 2.38
N ALA A 99 -3.76 3.91 1.20
CA ALA A 99 -4.97 3.23 0.78
C ALA A 99 -4.64 2.01 -0.09
N GLY A 100 -5.60 1.09 -0.20
CA GLY A 100 -5.54 0.05 -1.23
C GLY A 100 -5.76 0.64 -2.61
N ALA A 101 -4.99 0.20 -3.60
CA ALA A 101 -5.20 0.61 -4.99
C ALA A 101 -6.51 0.05 -5.56
N PRO A 102 -7.09 0.71 -6.56
CA PRO A 102 -8.40 0.33 -7.11
C PRO A 102 -8.49 -1.12 -7.57
N PHE A 103 -7.46 -1.64 -8.26
CA PHE A 103 -7.44 -3.05 -8.67
C PHE A 103 -7.40 -3.99 -7.47
N THR A 104 -6.57 -3.69 -6.48
CA THR A 104 -6.44 -4.51 -5.28
C THR A 104 -7.77 -4.61 -4.52
N LEU A 105 -8.48 -3.48 -4.35
CA LEU A 105 -9.81 -3.47 -3.72
C LEU A 105 -10.85 -4.23 -4.56
N ALA A 106 -10.89 -3.97 -5.88
CA ALA A 106 -11.80 -4.65 -6.80
C ALA A 106 -11.57 -6.16 -6.84
N ALA A 107 -10.30 -6.60 -6.82
CA ALA A 107 -9.96 -8.02 -6.80
C ALA A 107 -10.51 -8.71 -5.54
N TYR A 108 -10.34 -8.11 -4.36
CA TYR A 108 -10.94 -8.62 -3.12
C TYR A 108 -12.47 -8.66 -3.17
N LEU A 109 -13.11 -7.61 -3.67
CA LEU A 109 -14.58 -7.53 -3.79
C LEU A 109 -15.14 -8.60 -4.72
N VAL A 110 -14.49 -8.82 -5.88
CA VAL A 110 -14.96 -9.80 -6.87
C VAL A 110 -14.70 -11.24 -6.44
N GLU A 111 -13.51 -11.51 -5.88
CA GLU A 111 -13.15 -12.85 -5.42
C GLU A 111 -13.82 -13.23 -4.08
N GLY A 112 -14.25 -12.23 -3.30
CA GLY A 112 -14.78 -12.43 -1.95
C GLY A 112 -13.70 -12.70 -0.88
N ARG A 113 -12.46 -12.90 -1.29
CA ARG A 113 -11.29 -13.16 -0.43
C ARG A 113 -9.98 -13.02 -1.20
N GLY A 114 -8.83 -13.14 -0.51
CA GLY A 114 -7.55 -13.27 -1.18
C GLY A 114 -7.51 -14.44 -2.15
N SER A 115 -6.93 -14.24 -3.32
CA SER A 115 -6.77 -15.25 -4.37
C SER A 115 -5.34 -15.18 -4.91
N ARG A 116 -4.81 -16.32 -5.34
CA ARG A 116 -3.43 -16.40 -5.85
C ARG A 116 -3.27 -15.68 -7.20
N ASP A 117 -4.20 -15.96 -8.12
CA ASP A 117 -4.06 -15.54 -9.52
C ASP A 117 -5.17 -14.55 -9.96
N HIS A 118 -6.09 -14.20 -9.05
CA HIS A 118 -7.21 -13.28 -9.27
C HIS A 118 -8.01 -13.59 -10.56
N LEU A 119 -8.24 -14.88 -10.82
CA LEU A 119 -8.90 -15.34 -12.06
C LEU A 119 -10.32 -14.82 -12.20
N GLY A 120 -11.09 -14.77 -11.10
CA GLY A 120 -12.46 -14.24 -11.09
C GLY A 120 -12.49 -12.75 -11.44
N ALA A 121 -11.63 -11.95 -10.79
CA ALA A 121 -11.53 -10.52 -11.05
C ALA A 121 -11.09 -10.23 -12.50
N ARG A 122 -10.09 -10.95 -12.99
CA ARG A 122 -9.61 -10.83 -14.39
C ARG A 122 -10.67 -11.27 -15.40
N ALA A 123 -11.38 -12.36 -15.13
CA ALA A 123 -12.48 -12.80 -15.99
C ALA A 123 -13.62 -11.77 -16.02
N PHE A 124 -14.00 -11.21 -14.87
CA PHE A 124 -15.01 -10.17 -14.78
C PHE A 124 -14.60 -8.89 -15.53
N MET A 125 -13.33 -8.47 -15.42
CA MET A 125 -12.77 -7.33 -16.15
C MET A 125 -12.96 -7.46 -17.67
N HIS A 126 -12.79 -8.66 -18.22
CA HIS A 126 -12.93 -8.92 -19.65
C HIS A 126 -14.38 -9.16 -20.08
N ALA A 127 -15.18 -9.86 -19.26
CA ALA A 127 -16.55 -10.22 -19.60
C ALA A 127 -17.51 -9.03 -19.48
N GLU A 128 -17.28 -8.16 -18.48
CA GLU A 128 -18.17 -7.05 -18.14
C GLU A 128 -17.43 -5.71 -18.05
N PRO A 129 -16.78 -5.25 -19.14
CA PRO A 129 -15.88 -4.08 -19.11
C PRO A 129 -16.54 -2.81 -18.59
N ALA A 130 -17.81 -2.56 -18.91
CA ALA A 130 -18.53 -1.38 -18.43
C ALA A 130 -18.83 -1.43 -16.92
N ALA A 131 -19.10 -2.63 -16.37
CA ALA A 131 -19.26 -2.80 -14.94
C ALA A 131 -17.92 -2.70 -14.20
N TRP A 132 -16.87 -3.26 -14.78
CA TRP A 132 -15.50 -3.12 -14.30
C TRP A 132 -15.07 -1.66 -14.20
N ASP A 133 -15.29 -0.85 -15.24
CA ASP A 133 -14.96 0.57 -15.25
C ASP A 133 -15.70 1.34 -14.13
N ARG A 134 -16.97 1.02 -13.87
CA ARG A 134 -17.72 1.60 -12.74
C ARG A 134 -17.16 1.17 -11.39
N LEU A 135 -16.82 -0.11 -11.25
CA LEU A 135 -16.23 -0.66 -10.02
C LEU A 135 -14.88 0.00 -9.72
N LEU A 136 -13.99 0.07 -10.72
CA LEU A 136 -12.68 0.71 -10.57
C LEU A 136 -12.79 2.21 -10.30
N SER A 137 -13.73 2.92 -10.95
CA SER A 137 -14.00 4.34 -10.67
C SER A 137 -14.41 4.53 -9.21
N TRP A 138 -15.33 3.72 -8.72
CA TRP A 138 -15.77 3.77 -7.33
C TRP A 138 -14.64 3.46 -6.36
N CYS A 139 -13.85 2.41 -6.60
CA CYS A 139 -12.69 2.09 -5.79
C CYS A 139 -11.66 3.23 -5.77
N ALA A 140 -11.43 3.88 -6.92
CA ALA A 140 -10.51 5.01 -7.02
C ALA A 140 -10.98 6.22 -6.20
N ASP A 141 -12.27 6.54 -6.28
CA ASP A 141 -12.87 7.62 -5.50
C ASP A 141 -12.80 7.35 -4.01
N LEU A 142 -13.10 6.12 -3.60
CA LEU A 142 -13.07 5.69 -2.22
C LEU A 142 -11.64 5.74 -1.65
N SER A 143 -10.66 5.21 -2.39
CA SER A 143 -9.25 5.28 -2.01
C SER A 143 -8.75 6.73 -1.95
N GLY A 144 -9.10 7.53 -2.94
CA GLY A 144 -8.75 8.95 -2.97
C GLY A 144 -9.37 9.74 -1.82
N GLU A 145 -10.61 9.48 -1.46
CA GLU A 145 -11.26 10.08 -0.30
C GLU A 145 -10.56 9.69 1.00
N PHE A 146 -10.23 8.41 1.16
CA PHE A 146 -9.54 7.91 2.34
C PHE A 146 -8.12 8.50 2.48
N LEU A 147 -7.41 8.72 1.37
CA LEU A 147 -6.13 9.43 1.37
C LEU A 147 -6.30 10.91 1.78
N ARG A 148 -7.32 11.60 1.25
CA ARG A 148 -7.59 13.01 1.62
C ARG A 148 -7.89 13.17 3.11
N ILE A 149 -8.65 12.25 3.71
CA ILE A 149 -8.96 12.23 5.14
C ILE A 149 -7.66 12.19 5.96
N GLN A 150 -6.75 11.28 5.62
CA GLN A 150 -5.47 11.13 6.32
C GLN A 150 -4.56 12.35 6.14
N VAL A 151 -4.51 12.93 4.92
CA VAL A 151 -3.74 14.15 4.64
C VAL A 151 -4.32 15.35 5.41
N ALA A 152 -5.63 15.51 5.43
CA ALA A 152 -6.29 16.57 6.19
C ALA A 152 -6.02 16.46 7.71
N ALA A 153 -5.85 15.24 8.22
CA ALA A 153 -5.49 14.97 9.61
C ALA A 153 -3.98 15.10 9.91
N GLY A 154 -3.14 15.40 8.90
CA GLY A 154 -1.73 15.73 9.07
C GLY A 154 -0.72 14.73 8.49
N ALA A 155 -1.16 13.69 7.76
CA ALA A 155 -0.23 12.84 7.02
C ALA A 155 0.54 13.64 5.97
N ARG A 156 1.87 13.49 5.92
CA ARG A 156 2.76 14.31 5.08
C ARG A 156 3.19 13.62 3.77
N ALA A 157 2.88 12.35 3.63
CA ALA A 157 3.01 11.57 2.41
C ALA A 157 1.92 10.51 2.39
N VAL A 158 1.69 9.89 1.22
CA VAL A 158 0.75 8.77 1.10
C VAL A 158 1.32 7.65 0.26
N GLN A 159 0.86 6.43 0.54
CA GLN A 159 1.20 5.24 -0.25
C GLN A 159 -0.06 4.55 -0.78
N LEU A 160 -0.06 4.25 -2.08
CA LEU A 160 -1.08 3.43 -2.71
C LEU A 160 -0.57 2.00 -2.83
N PHE A 161 -1.22 1.07 -2.13
CA PHE A 161 -0.85 -0.36 -2.13
C PHE A 161 -1.58 -1.13 -3.22
N ASP A 162 -0.85 -1.48 -4.28
CA ASP A 162 -1.35 -2.27 -5.41
C ASP A 162 -0.80 -3.71 -5.38
N SER A 163 -1.07 -4.39 -4.28
CA SER A 163 -0.47 -5.67 -3.92
C SER A 163 -0.74 -6.79 -4.94
N TRP A 164 -1.86 -6.71 -5.68
CA TRP A 164 -2.32 -7.79 -6.56
C TRP A 164 -2.13 -7.53 -8.05
N VAL A 165 -1.74 -6.32 -8.43
CA VAL A 165 -1.66 -5.90 -9.84
C VAL A 165 -0.60 -6.65 -10.65
N GLY A 166 0.41 -7.21 -9.99
CA GLY A 166 1.44 -8.04 -10.65
C GLY A 166 0.92 -9.28 -11.37
N THR A 167 -0.36 -9.66 -11.17
CA THR A 167 -1.02 -10.75 -11.91
C THR A 167 -1.50 -10.35 -13.30
N LEU A 168 -1.54 -9.04 -13.60
CA LEU A 168 -2.00 -8.50 -14.89
C LEU A 168 -0.87 -8.45 -15.92
N CYS A 169 -1.22 -8.61 -17.19
CA CYS A 169 -0.31 -8.23 -18.26
C CYS A 169 -0.26 -6.69 -18.41
N LEU A 170 0.80 -6.19 -19.04
CA LEU A 170 1.01 -4.75 -19.24
C LEU A 170 -0.18 -4.08 -19.96
N ALA A 171 -0.74 -4.72 -20.97
CA ALA A 171 -1.85 -4.16 -21.75
C ALA A 171 -3.10 -3.96 -20.88
N ASP A 172 -3.47 -4.96 -20.08
CA ASP A 172 -4.63 -4.88 -19.17
C ASP A 172 -4.40 -3.83 -18.09
N TYR A 173 -3.20 -3.81 -17.49
CA TYR A 173 -2.87 -2.80 -16.51
C TYR A 173 -3.02 -1.38 -17.09
N THR A 174 -2.38 -1.12 -18.22
CA THR A 174 -2.35 0.22 -18.83
C THR A 174 -3.75 0.71 -19.23
N THR A 175 -4.58 -0.20 -19.78
CA THR A 175 -5.89 0.18 -20.34
C THR A 175 -7.03 0.11 -19.33
N ARG A 176 -6.96 -0.81 -18.35
CA ARG A 176 -8.08 -1.13 -17.47
C ARG A 176 -7.87 -0.79 -16.00
N VAL A 177 -6.63 -0.41 -15.59
CA VAL A 177 -6.30 -0.18 -14.17
C VAL A 177 -5.56 1.13 -13.95
N ALA A 178 -4.50 1.43 -14.69
CA ALA A 178 -3.65 2.60 -14.49
C ALA A 178 -4.41 3.95 -14.44
N PRO A 179 -5.46 4.20 -15.26
CA PRO A 179 -6.23 5.44 -15.17
C PRO A 179 -6.88 5.66 -13.80
N TYR A 180 -7.29 4.58 -13.14
CA TYR A 180 -7.94 4.61 -11.82
C TYR A 180 -6.94 4.74 -10.69
N SER A 181 -5.78 4.09 -10.78
CA SER A 181 -4.67 4.31 -9.83
C SER A 181 -4.18 5.74 -9.88
N ARG A 182 -4.05 6.32 -11.08
CA ARG A 182 -3.76 7.76 -11.27
C ARG A 182 -4.80 8.63 -10.60
N ARG A 183 -6.10 8.38 -10.83
CA ARG A 183 -7.20 9.14 -10.22
C ARG A 183 -7.14 9.13 -8.70
N ALA A 184 -6.84 7.98 -8.09
CA ALA A 184 -6.67 7.86 -6.64
C ALA A 184 -5.47 8.69 -6.14
N LEU A 185 -4.31 8.61 -6.80
CA LEU A 185 -3.10 9.35 -6.44
C LEU A 185 -3.26 10.87 -6.64
N GLU A 186 -3.92 11.32 -7.70
CA GLU A 186 -4.16 12.74 -7.99
C GLU A 186 -5.16 13.40 -7.02
N SER A 187 -5.80 12.63 -6.14
CA SER A 187 -6.72 13.15 -5.12
C SER A 187 -6.05 13.98 -4.04
N VAL A 188 -4.73 13.88 -3.88
CA VAL A 188 -3.92 14.57 -2.87
C VAL A 188 -2.71 15.27 -3.50
N SER A 189 -2.17 16.28 -2.81
CA SER A 189 -1.03 17.09 -3.26
C SER A 189 0.27 16.85 -2.48
N VAL A 190 0.26 15.97 -1.48
CA VAL A 190 1.46 15.55 -0.75
C VAL A 190 2.27 14.54 -1.56
N PRO A 191 3.54 14.25 -1.25
CA PRO A 191 4.32 13.19 -1.89
C PRO A 191 3.59 11.85 -1.89
N ARG A 192 3.62 11.16 -3.03
CA ARG A 192 2.86 9.93 -3.29
C ARG A 192 3.81 8.80 -3.65
N ILE A 193 3.58 7.66 -3.03
CA ILE A 193 4.30 6.42 -3.28
C ILE A 193 3.33 5.43 -3.92
N HIS A 194 3.70 4.82 -5.05
CA HIS A 194 2.93 3.74 -5.65
C HIS A 194 3.70 2.43 -5.50
N PHE A 195 3.16 1.48 -4.79
CA PHE A 195 3.80 0.20 -4.49
C PHE A 195 2.96 -0.98 -4.98
N GLY A 196 3.63 -1.97 -5.58
CA GLY A 196 3.02 -3.25 -5.93
C GLY A 196 4.02 -4.40 -5.82
N THR A 197 3.52 -5.63 -5.73
CA THR A 197 4.36 -6.84 -5.68
C THR A 197 4.33 -7.59 -7.00
N GLY A 198 5.47 -8.14 -7.43
CA GLY A 198 5.58 -8.85 -8.72
C GLY A 198 5.40 -7.94 -9.94
N THR A 199 5.66 -6.65 -9.79
CA THR A 199 5.33 -5.60 -10.78
C THR A 199 6.48 -5.22 -11.70
N VAL A 200 7.56 -6.00 -11.76
CA VAL A 200 8.73 -5.68 -12.58
C VAL A 200 8.36 -5.34 -14.04
N HIS A 201 7.38 -6.03 -14.61
CA HIS A 201 6.91 -5.80 -15.98
C HIS A 201 5.93 -4.62 -16.13
N LEU A 202 5.53 -3.98 -15.01
CA LEU A 202 4.59 -2.86 -14.96
C LEU A 202 5.22 -1.55 -14.49
N LEU A 203 6.50 -1.55 -14.11
CA LEU A 203 7.14 -0.43 -13.38
C LEU A 203 6.97 0.92 -14.10
N GLU A 204 7.22 0.98 -15.40
CA GLU A 204 7.09 2.21 -16.18
C GLU A 204 5.64 2.72 -16.21
N ALA A 205 4.68 1.81 -16.42
CA ALA A 205 3.28 2.16 -16.43
C ALA A 205 2.76 2.60 -15.05
N MET A 206 3.27 2.00 -13.97
CA MET A 206 2.98 2.44 -12.61
C MET A 206 3.57 3.83 -12.31
N ALA A 207 4.79 4.09 -12.77
CA ALA A 207 5.44 5.39 -12.62
C ALA A 207 4.71 6.53 -13.34
N GLU A 208 4.00 6.22 -14.43
CA GLU A 208 3.16 7.17 -15.16
C GLU A 208 1.84 7.50 -14.44
N CYS A 209 1.46 6.79 -13.38
CA CYS A 209 0.26 7.08 -12.59
C CYS A 209 0.35 8.34 -11.71
N GLY A 210 1.47 9.08 -11.74
CA GLY A 210 1.58 10.39 -11.12
C GLY A 210 2.16 10.39 -9.70
N SER A 211 2.75 9.28 -9.24
CA SER A 211 3.52 9.23 -7.98
C SER A 211 4.94 9.78 -8.17
N GLU A 212 5.49 10.40 -7.15
CA GLU A 212 6.89 10.85 -7.09
C GLU A 212 7.83 9.69 -6.76
N ALA A 213 7.37 8.73 -5.96
CA ALA A 213 8.12 7.56 -5.56
C ALA A 213 7.47 6.26 -6.04
N ILE A 214 8.30 5.29 -6.39
CA ILE A 214 7.87 3.93 -6.72
C ILE A 214 8.44 2.97 -5.68
N GLY A 215 7.54 2.22 -5.03
CA GLY A 215 7.92 1.12 -4.16
C GLY A 215 8.31 -0.11 -5.00
N ILE A 216 9.51 -0.60 -4.76
CA ILE A 216 10.12 -1.71 -5.51
C ILE A 216 10.16 -2.94 -4.59
N ASP A 217 9.65 -4.06 -5.06
CA ASP A 217 9.80 -5.32 -4.35
C ASP A 217 11.20 -5.94 -4.57
N HIS A 218 11.52 -6.99 -3.82
CA HIS A 218 12.84 -7.62 -3.81
C HIS A 218 13.24 -8.35 -5.10
N ARG A 219 12.36 -8.39 -6.14
CA ARG A 219 12.56 -9.21 -7.35
C ARG A 219 13.41 -8.53 -8.44
N ILE A 220 13.74 -7.27 -8.28
CA ILE A 220 14.58 -6.50 -9.21
C ILE A 220 15.62 -5.70 -8.43
N PRO A 221 16.88 -5.64 -8.85
CA PRO A 221 17.88 -4.77 -8.26
C PRO A 221 17.52 -3.28 -8.42
N LEU A 222 17.80 -2.44 -7.40
CA LEU A 222 17.42 -1.03 -7.42
C LEU A 222 18.12 -0.22 -8.52
N ASP A 223 19.36 -0.52 -8.84
CA ASP A 223 20.09 0.12 -9.95
C ASP A 223 19.47 -0.17 -11.32
N GLU A 224 18.91 -1.36 -11.50
CA GLU A 224 18.12 -1.68 -12.70
C GLU A 224 16.77 -0.93 -12.70
N ALA A 225 16.08 -0.91 -11.57
CA ALA A 225 14.84 -0.14 -11.42
C ALA A 225 15.08 1.36 -11.69
N ALA A 226 16.17 1.94 -11.16
CA ALA A 226 16.54 3.34 -11.38
C ALA A 226 16.79 3.67 -12.87
N ARG A 227 17.45 2.75 -13.61
CA ARG A 227 17.63 2.91 -15.05
C ARG A 227 16.32 2.95 -15.83
N ARG A 228 15.34 2.16 -15.39
CA ARG A 228 14.01 2.07 -16.01
C ARG A 228 13.09 3.23 -15.60
N LEU A 229 13.34 3.83 -14.45
CA LEU A 229 12.51 4.86 -13.83
C LEU A 229 13.28 6.18 -13.63
N PRO A 230 13.80 6.80 -14.68
CA PRO A 230 14.62 8.00 -14.56
C PRO A 230 13.84 9.12 -13.86
N GLY A 231 14.47 9.74 -12.84
CA GLY A 231 13.89 10.84 -12.09
C GLY A 231 12.92 10.44 -10.96
N LYS A 232 12.61 9.16 -10.77
CA LYS A 232 11.75 8.68 -9.68
C LYS A 232 12.57 8.39 -8.42
N VAL A 233 12.03 8.76 -7.28
CA VAL A 233 12.49 8.26 -5.98
C VAL A 233 12.13 6.76 -5.89
N LEU A 234 13.04 5.94 -5.38
CA LEU A 234 12.78 4.51 -5.16
C LEU A 234 12.62 4.23 -3.67
N GLN A 235 11.63 3.41 -3.33
CA GLN A 235 11.44 2.88 -1.98
C GLN A 235 11.60 1.36 -2.01
N GLY A 236 12.35 0.81 -1.07
CA GLY A 236 12.59 -0.64 -0.94
C GLY A 236 14.07 -0.93 -0.87
N ASN A 237 14.56 -2.11 -1.18
CA ASN A 237 13.79 -3.32 -1.47
C ASN A 237 14.46 -4.55 -0.81
N ILE A 238 14.80 -4.41 0.48
CA ILE A 238 15.38 -5.51 1.25
C ILE A 238 14.44 -6.72 1.18
N ASP A 239 14.97 -7.89 0.81
CA ASP A 239 14.20 -9.13 0.78
C ASP A 239 13.79 -9.55 2.20
N PRO A 240 12.48 -9.63 2.50
CA PRO A 240 12.01 -10.04 3.83
C PRO A 240 12.52 -11.39 4.31
N ALA A 241 12.85 -12.30 3.39
CA ALA A 241 13.43 -13.60 3.74
C ALA A 241 14.81 -13.47 4.42
N ARG A 242 15.52 -12.37 4.20
CA ARG A 242 16.83 -12.10 4.82
C ARG A 242 16.72 -11.84 6.32
N LEU A 243 15.56 -11.40 6.82
CA LEU A 243 15.35 -11.20 8.27
C LEU A 243 15.51 -12.50 9.06
N ALA A 244 15.22 -13.65 8.45
CA ALA A 244 15.40 -14.97 9.06
C ALA A 244 16.73 -15.66 8.67
N ALA A 245 17.57 -15.04 7.83
CA ALA A 245 18.77 -15.69 7.28
C ALA A 245 20.06 -15.45 8.08
N GLY A 246 19.94 -14.84 9.27
CA GLY A 246 21.05 -14.45 10.13
C GLY A 246 21.66 -13.08 9.80
N TRP A 247 22.22 -12.43 10.82
CA TRP A 247 22.63 -11.04 10.77
C TRP A 247 23.65 -10.73 9.66
N GLU A 248 24.70 -11.56 9.52
CA GLU A 248 25.74 -11.31 8.51
C GLU A 248 25.15 -11.28 7.09
N ASN A 249 24.21 -12.18 6.80
CA ASN A 249 23.52 -12.24 5.51
C ASN A 249 22.63 -11.01 5.28
N LEU A 250 21.84 -10.64 6.29
CA LEU A 250 20.98 -9.46 6.24
C LEU A 250 21.80 -8.19 6.06
N ALA A 251 22.86 -8.01 6.86
CA ALA A 251 23.71 -6.82 6.81
C ALA A 251 24.44 -6.67 5.46
N ALA A 252 24.95 -7.76 4.90
CA ALA A 252 25.57 -7.76 3.58
C ALA A 252 24.57 -7.37 2.48
N HIS A 253 23.35 -7.95 2.53
CA HIS A 253 22.28 -7.62 1.59
C HIS A 253 21.81 -6.17 1.73
N THR A 254 21.66 -5.66 2.95
CA THR A 254 21.27 -4.27 3.20
C THR A 254 22.27 -3.28 2.62
N ARG A 255 23.58 -3.52 2.78
CA ARG A 255 24.64 -2.68 2.17
C ARG A 255 24.54 -2.70 0.64
N ASP A 256 24.31 -3.84 0.01
CA ASP A 256 24.11 -3.96 -1.44
C ASP A 256 22.87 -3.17 -1.91
N VAL A 257 21.76 -3.29 -1.18
CA VAL A 257 20.52 -2.54 -1.48
C VAL A 257 20.73 -1.03 -1.39
N VAL A 258 21.37 -0.55 -0.32
CA VAL A 258 21.67 0.88 -0.13
C VAL A 258 22.60 1.39 -1.24
N GLU A 259 23.68 0.65 -1.56
CA GLU A 259 24.59 1.03 -2.63
C GLU A 259 23.91 1.12 -3.99
N ARG A 260 23.06 0.12 -4.34
CA ARG A 260 22.30 0.15 -5.60
C ARG A 260 21.26 1.28 -5.61
N GLY A 261 20.67 1.59 -4.45
CA GLY A 261 19.68 2.66 -4.29
C GLY A 261 20.25 4.05 -4.60
N ARG A 262 21.57 4.25 -4.47
CA ARG A 262 22.27 5.50 -4.85
C ARG A 262 22.18 5.83 -6.34
N SER A 263 21.76 4.88 -7.18
CA SER A 263 21.53 5.11 -8.60
C SER A 263 20.25 5.92 -8.88
N ALA A 264 19.34 6.02 -7.91
CA ALA A 264 18.14 6.85 -7.99
C ALA A 264 18.41 8.27 -7.46
N PRO A 265 17.57 9.27 -7.81
CA PRO A 265 17.69 10.64 -7.27
C PRO A 265 17.58 10.70 -5.73
N ALA A 266 16.81 9.78 -5.14
CA ALA A 266 16.72 9.53 -3.71
C ALA A 266 16.24 8.10 -3.47
N HIS A 267 16.58 7.55 -2.31
CA HIS A 267 16.23 6.19 -1.91
C HIS A 267 15.64 6.18 -0.50
N VAL A 268 14.46 5.61 -0.35
CA VAL A 268 13.86 5.30 0.94
C VAL A 268 14.09 3.81 1.21
N VAL A 269 14.98 3.50 2.14
CA VAL A 269 15.26 2.11 2.50
C VAL A 269 14.03 1.50 3.18
N ASN A 270 13.58 0.38 2.65
CA ASN A 270 12.44 -0.36 3.19
C ASN A 270 12.58 -1.84 2.81
N LEU A 271 11.77 -2.69 3.43
CA LEU A 271 11.61 -4.05 2.94
C LEU A 271 10.86 -4.06 1.60
N GLY A 272 11.13 -5.03 0.75
CA GLY A 272 10.42 -5.25 -0.50
C GLY A 272 9.01 -5.83 -0.32
N HIS A 273 8.58 -6.09 0.92
CA HIS A 273 7.25 -6.50 1.34
C HIS A 273 7.11 -6.32 2.86
N GLY A 274 5.96 -6.67 3.44
CA GLY A 274 5.74 -6.60 4.89
C GLY A 274 6.71 -7.47 5.70
N VAL A 275 6.88 -7.11 6.97
CA VAL A 275 7.67 -7.88 7.95
C VAL A 275 6.99 -9.23 8.21
N PRO A 276 7.71 -10.37 8.10
CA PRO A 276 7.17 -11.67 8.52
C PRO A 276 6.80 -11.66 10.01
N PRO A 277 5.65 -12.24 10.40
CA PRO A 277 5.17 -12.19 11.78
C PRO A 277 6.12 -12.78 12.83
N GLU A 278 6.96 -13.73 12.42
CA GLU A 278 7.92 -14.44 13.28
C GLU A 278 9.24 -13.68 13.45
N THR A 279 9.40 -12.50 12.83
CA THR A 279 10.64 -11.74 12.89
C THR A 279 10.90 -11.25 14.31
N ASP A 280 12.10 -11.53 14.84
CA ASP A 280 12.54 -10.95 16.11
C ASP A 280 12.65 -9.42 15.96
N PRO A 281 11.93 -8.65 16.78
CA PRO A 281 12.00 -7.20 16.73
C PRO A 281 13.40 -6.61 16.93
N ALA A 282 14.31 -7.31 17.62
CA ALA A 282 15.69 -6.87 17.78
C ALA A 282 16.40 -6.76 16.43
N VAL A 283 16.14 -7.70 15.51
CA VAL A 283 16.71 -7.70 14.16
C VAL A 283 16.30 -6.43 13.39
N LEU A 284 15.07 -5.95 13.61
CA LEU A 284 14.59 -4.71 12.96
C LEU A 284 15.30 -3.48 13.55
N THR A 285 15.55 -3.45 14.85
CA THR A 285 16.30 -2.37 15.50
C THR A 285 17.73 -2.31 14.99
N ASP A 286 18.40 -3.46 14.91
CA ASP A 286 19.77 -3.56 14.38
C ASP A 286 19.83 -3.17 12.91
N LEU A 287 18.81 -3.54 12.11
CA LEU A 287 18.69 -3.18 10.70
C LEU A 287 18.58 -1.65 10.53
N VAL A 288 17.72 -0.98 11.29
CA VAL A 288 17.56 0.48 11.25
C VAL A 288 18.87 1.15 11.66
N THR A 289 19.51 0.68 12.73
CA THR A 289 20.82 1.19 13.15
C THR A 289 21.86 1.08 12.03
N LEU A 290 21.95 -0.09 11.39
CA LEU A 290 22.87 -0.29 10.25
C LEU A 290 22.58 0.68 9.10
N VAL A 291 21.31 0.89 8.75
CA VAL A 291 20.93 1.79 7.65
C VAL A 291 21.37 3.24 7.95
N HIS A 292 21.22 3.68 9.21
CA HIS A 292 21.64 5.02 9.63
C HIS A 292 23.16 5.22 9.66
N GLU A 293 23.95 4.13 9.66
CA GLU A 293 25.43 4.17 9.59
C GLU A 293 25.95 4.20 8.14
N LEU A 294 25.13 3.94 7.12
CA LEU A 294 25.50 3.84 5.71
C LEU A 294 25.24 5.14 4.93
#